data_9e67481c91c6152d139a5efa57ab06c7
#
_entry.id   9e67481c91c6152d139a5efa57ab06c7
#
_cell.length_a   1.000
_cell.length_b   1.000
_cell.length_c   1.000
_cell.angle_alpha   90.00
_cell.angle_beta   90.00
_cell.angle_gamma   90.00
#
_symmetry.space_group_name_H-M   'P 1'
#
loop_
_entity.id
_entity.type
_entity.pdbx_description
1 polymer ?
#
loop_
_entity_poly.entity_id
_entity_poly.type
_entity_poly.pdbx_seq_one_letter_code
_entity_poly.pdbx_strand_id
1 'polypeptide(L)'
;MSTVDVSFEVRCECLPRDYGYALFRALAEELDWLEEDAAAGVHPLHGTTASDGGLFLGKRARLILRVTAARAGQALSLTGSRLALGSGLEVGPGRQRPLMPYATVYSHFVSTGAEDEAEFLRRAAALVKAEGLPETMITGKAHAASTPE
;
A
#
# COMPACT_ATOMS: atom_id res chain seq x y z
N MET A 1 9.79 -10.15 15.72
CA MET A 1 8.46 -10.51 15.20
C MET A 1 8.56 -10.64 13.69
N SER A 2 8.04 -11.73 13.13
CA SER A 2 8.07 -11.91 11.68
C SER A 2 6.96 -11.10 11.02
N THR A 3 7.26 -10.55 9.85
CA THR A 3 6.33 -9.83 9.01
C THR A 3 5.94 -10.71 7.84
N VAL A 4 4.68 -10.68 7.46
CA VAL A 4 4.13 -11.46 6.35
C VAL A 4 3.23 -10.59 5.48
N ASP A 5 2.99 -11.01 4.27
CA ASP A 5 1.97 -10.44 3.40
C ASP A 5 0.72 -11.31 3.42
N VAL A 6 -0.44 -10.67 3.48
CA VAL A 6 -1.73 -11.34 3.28
C VAL A 6 -2.31 -10.80 1.98
N SER A 7 -2.45 -11.68 1.00
CA SER A 7 -2.83 -11.34 -0.36
C SER A 7 -4.24 -11.85 -0.65
N PHE A 8 -5.11 -10.95 -1.12
CA PHE A 8 -6.51 -11.25 -1.45
C PHE A 8 -6.78 -11.06 -2.93
N GLU A 9 -7.59 -11.92 -3.49
CA GLU A 9 -8.26 -11.65 -4.75
C GLU A 9 -9.26 -10.51 -4.54
N VAL A 10 -9.38 -9.62 -5.50
CA VAL A 10 -10.30 -8.49 -5.42
C VAL A 10 -11.05 -8.30 -6.72
N ARG A 11 -12.25 -7.74 -6.60
CA ARG A 11 -13.10 -7.38 -7.74
C ARG A 11 -13.72 -6.01 -7.49
N CYS A 12 -13.59 -5.14 -8.48
CA CYS A 12 -14.23 -3.83 -8.47
C CYS A 12 -14.42 -3.37 -9.92
N GLU A 13 -15.60 -2.88 -10.25
CA GLU A 13 -15.88 -2.40 -11.60
C GLU A 13 -15.18 -1.06 -11.87
N CYS A 14 -15.17 -0.18 -10.89
CA CYS A 14 -14.56 1.13 -11.03
C CYS A 14 -14.01 1.63 -9.70
N LEU A 15 -12.75 2.05 -9.73
CA LEU A 15 -12.08 2.71 -8.63
C LEU A 15 -11.74 4.15 -9.01
N PRO A 16 -11.83 5.11 -8.06
CA PRO A 16 -11.26 6.43 -8.29
C PRO A 16 -9.73 6.30 -8.43
N ARG A 17 -9.14 7.18 -9.22
CA ARG A 17 -7.71 7.13 -9.51
C ARG A 17 -6.84 7.34 -8.27
N ASP A 18 -7.27 8.22 -7.35
CA ASP A 18 -6.60 8.48 -6.09
C ASP A 18 -7.30 7.75 -4.93
N TYR A 19 -7.41 6.46 -5.04
CA TYR A 19 -8.11 5.59 -4.09
C TYR A 19 -7.36 5.38 -2.77
N GLY A 20 -6.07 5.73 -2.67
CA GLY A 20 -5.19 5.27 -1.59
C GLY A 20 -5.71 5.56 -0.18
N TYR A 21 -6.08 6.78 0.11
CA TYR A 21 -6.64 7.14 1.41
C TYR A 21 -8.02 6.51 1.66
N ALA A 22 -8.89 6.51 0.65
CA ALA A 22 -10.21 5.89 0.74
C ALA A 22 -10.11 4.37 0.96
N LEU A 23 -9.15 3.69 0.33
CA LEU A 23 -8.88 2.28 0.57
C LEU A 23 -8.46 2.04 2.02
N PHE A 24 -7.53 2.82 2.53
CA PHE A 24 -7.07 2.70 3.90
C PHE A 24 -8.22 2.89 4.89
N ARG A 25 -9.05 3.91 4.68
CA ARG A 25 -10.21 4.19 5.54
C ARG A 25 -11.23 3.05 5.52
N ALA A 26 -11.54 2.53 4.34
CA ALA A 26 -12.47 1.41 4.20
C ALA A 26 -11.94 0.13 4.90
N LEU A 27 -10.63 -0.12 4.82
CA LEU A 27 -9.99 -1.22 5.53
C LEU A 27 -9.99 -1.01 7.04
N ALA A 28 -9.75 0.21 7.52
CA ALA A 28 -9.75 0.53 8.94
C ALA A 28 -11.14 0.39 9.58
N GLU A 29 -12.22 0.56 8.82
CA GLU A 29 -13.58 0.29 9.28
C GLU A 29 -13.83 -1.21 9.54
N GLU A 30 -13.18 -2.09 8.77
CA GLU A 30 -13.28 -3.54 8.94
C GLU A 30 -12.25 -4.12 9.92
N LEU A 31 -11.09 -3.45 10.03
CA LEU A 31 -9.96 -3.86 10.87
C LEU A 31 -9.62 -2.73 11.83
N ASP A 32 -10.26 -2.71 12.97
CA ASP A 32 -10.16 -1.64 13.98
C ASP A 32 -8.72 -1.37 14.49
N TRP A 33 -7.85 -2.37 14.40
CA TRP A 33 -6.46 -2.26 14.80
C TRP A 33 -5.53 -1.64 13.73
N LEU A 34 -6.01 -1.53 12.47
CA LEU A 34 -5.13 -1.17 11.34
C LEU A 34 -4.55 0.25 11.47
N GLU A 35 -5.35 1.19 11.95
CA GLU A 35 -4.94 2.59 12.08
C GLU A 35 -3.89 2.78 13.19
N GLU A 36 -3.92 1.96 14.22
CA GLU A 36 -3.02 2.05 15.37
C GLU A 36 -1.75 1.20 15.23
N ASP A 37 -1.75 0.24 14.30
CA ASP A 37 -0.62 -0.67 14.10
C ASP A 37 0.42 -0.08 13.15
N ALA A 38 1.44 0.57 13.71
CA ALA A 38 2.53 1.16 12.95
C ALA A 38 3.35 0.14 12.12
N ALA A 39 3.23 -1.15 12.42
CA ALA A 39 3.89 -2.22 11.66
C ALA A 39 3.06 -2.71 10.47
N ALA A 40 1.80 -2.27 10.38
CA ALA A 40 0.93 -2.65 9.28
C ALA A 40 1.07 -1.70 8.09
N GLY A 41 0.91 -2.24 6.90
CA GLY A 41 0.93 -1.46 5.67
C GLY A 41 -0.01 -2.02 4.61
N VAL A 42 -0.49 -1.16 3.74
CA VAL A 42 -1.35 -1.51 2.61
C VAL A 42 -0.60 -1.23 1.33
N HIS A 43 -0.42 -2.25 0.49
CA HIS A 43 0.20 -2.07 -0.81
C HIS A 43 -0.74 -1.36 -1.78
N PRO A 44 -0.21 -0.56 -2.73
CA PRO A 44 -1.01 -0.02 -3.80
C PRO A 44 -1.66 -1.12 -4.64
N LEU A 45 -2.89 -0.89 -5.08
CA LEU A 45 -3.56 -1.73 -6.06
C LEU A 45 -3.01 -1.41 -7.46
N HIS A 46 -2.66 -2.45 -8.19
CA HIS A 46 -2.22 -2.30 -9.57
C HIS A 46 -3.40 -2.46 -10.52
N GLY A 47 -3.64 -1.44 -11.31
CA GLY A 47 -4.71 -1.42 -12.29
C GLY A 47 -4.35 -0.63 -13.52
N THR A 48 -5.24 -0.61 -14.49
CA THR A 48 -5.10 0.14 -15.73
C THR A 48 -6.02 1.36 -15.70
N THR A 49 -5.51 2.51 -16.13
CA THR A 49 -6.34 3.72 -16.25
C THR A 49 -7.42 3.51 -17.31
N ALA A 50 -8.67 3.69 -16.90
CA ALA A 50 -9.81 3.64 -17.80
C ALA A 50 -9.98 4.96 -18.57
N SER A 51 -10.76 4.94 -19.65
CA SER A 51 -11.01 6.12 -20.50
C SER A 51 -11.69 7.29 -19.76
N ASP A 52 -12.42 7.00 -18.69
CA ASP A 52 -13.07 8.00 -17.82
C ASP A 52 -12.15 8.57 -16.72
N GLY A 53 -10.90 8.17 -16.70
CA GLY A 53 -9.94 8.57 -15.69
C GLY A 53 -9.95 7.73 -14.41
N GLY A 54 -10.85 6.76 -14.30
CA GLY A 54 -10.88 5.80 -13.20
C GLY A 54 -9.82 4.69 -13.35
N LEU A 55 -9.77 3.80 -12.38
CA LEU A 55 -8.86 2.67 -12.37
C LEU A 55 -9.64 1.37 -12.57
N PHE A 56 -9.24 0.58 -13.56
CA PHE A 56 -9.77 -0.76 -13.79
C PHE A 56 -8.85 -1.82 -13.17
N LEU A 57 -9.43 -2.71 -12.37
CA LEU A 57 -8.72 -3.84 -11.79
C LEU A 57 -8.90 -5.09 -12.64
N GLY A 58 -7.80 -5.62 -13.17
CA GLY A 58 -7.80 -6.89 -13.88
C GLY A 58 -7.85 -8.10 -12.94
N LYS A 59 -7.95 -9.29 -13.51
CA LYS A 59 -8.00 -10.57 -12.76
C LYS A 59 -6.75 -10.83 -11.90
N ARG A 60 -5.63 -10.20 -12.22
CA ARG A 60 -4.36 -10.34 -11.50
C ARG A 60 -4.19 -9.34 -10.36
N ALA A 61 -5.09 -8.37 -10.23
CA ALA A 61 -5.03 -7.41 -9.15
C ALA A 61 -5.17 -8.12 -7.80
N ARG A 62 -4.40 -7.68 -6.82
CA ARG A 62 -4.42 -8.23 -5.46
C ARG A 62 -4.42 -7.09 -4.46
N LEU A 63 -5.23 -7.23 -3.44
CA LEU A 63 -5.10 -6.44 -2.22
C LEU A 63 -4.08 -7.13 -1.34
N ILE A 64 -3.02 -6.43 -0.98
CA ILE A 64 -1.95 -6.98 -0.15
C ILE A 64 -1.81 -6.13 1.11
N LEU A 65 -1.98 -6.78 2.26
CA LEU A 65 -1.70 -6.19 3.56
C LEU A 65 -0.39 -6.77 4.09
N ARG A 66 0.53 -5.91 4.46
CA ARG A 66 1.75 -6.30 5.17
C ARG A 66 1.53 -6.15 6.65
N VAL A 67 1.65 -7.22 7.39
CA VAL A 67 1.31 -7.27 8.82
C VAL A 67 2.30 -8.16 9.58
N THR A 68 2.30 -8.05 10.90
CA THR A 68 2.99 -9.07 11.71
C THR A 68 2.26 -10.41 11.56
N ALA A 69 2.99 -11.52 11.68
CA ALA A 69 2.42 -12.85 11.54
C ALA A 69 1.26 -13.09 12.54
N ALA A 70 1.33 -12.47 13.71
CA ALA A 70 0.26 -12.54 14.73
C ALA A 70 -1.06 -11.90 14.25
N ARG A 71 -1.00 -10.92 13.34
CA ARG A 71 -2.18 -10.24 12.77
C ARG A 71 -2.75 -10.92 11.53
N ALA A 72 -2.03 -11.88 10.94
CA ALA A 72 -2.42 -12.50 9.67
C ALA A 72 -3.82 -13.13 9.73
N GLY A 73 -4.15 -13.83 10.80
CA GLY A 73 -5.49 -14.41 10.99
C GLY A 73 -6.59 -13.36 11.03
N GLN A 74 -6.35 -12.24 11.71
CA GLN A 74 -7.28 -11.12 11.77
C GLN A 74 -7.44 -10.44 10.40
N ALA A 75 -6.34 -10.28 9.66
CA ALA A 75 -6.40 -9.74 8.31
C ALA A 75 -7.20 -10.64 7.37
N LEU A 76 -7.08 -11.98 7.49
CA LEU A 76 -7.83 -12.93 6.68
C LEU A 76 -9.35 -12.86 6.88
N SER A 77 -9.82 -12.27 7.98
CA SER A 77 -11.25 -12.03 8.21
C SER A 77 -11.89 -11.08 7.18
N LEU A 78 -11.08 -10.34 6.40
CA LEU A 78 -11.59 -9.54 5.28
C LEU A 78 -12.20 -10.36 4.15
N THR A 79 -11.90 -11.65 4.04
CA THR A 79 -12.45 -12.51 2.99
C THR A 79 -13.97 -12.49 3.01
N GLY A 80 -14.58 -12.18 1.87
CA GLY A 80 -16.02 -12.04 1.73
C GLY A 80 -16.57 -10.65 2.03
N SER A 81 -15.74 -9.72 2.50
CA SER A 81 -16.16 -8.34 2.75
C SER A 81 -16.32 -7.56 1.45
N ARG A 82 -17.19 -6.57 1.51
CA ARG A 82 -17.33 -5.55 0.46
C ARG A 82 -16.97 -4.19 1.03
N LEU A 83 -15.87 -3.64 0.57
CA LEU A 83 -15.38 -2.34 1.04
C LEU A 83 -16.12 -1.20 0.34
N ALA A 84 -16.46 -0.16 1.10
CA ALA A 84 -17.08 1.05 0.58
C ALA A 84 -16.06 1.93 -0.19
N LEU A 85 -15.66 1.45 -1.36
CA LEU A 85 -14.65 2.07 -2.21
C LEU A 85 -15.07 1.97 -3.67
N GLY A 86 -15.17 3.11 -4.36
CA GLY A 86 -15.65 3.15 -5.74
C GLY A 86 -17.06 2.57 -5.86
N SER A 87 -17.25 1.67 -6.81
CA SER A 87 -18.50 0.91 -6.98
C SER A 87 -18.67 -0.23 -5.97
N GLY A 88 -17.74 -0.38 -5.06
CA GLY A 88 -17.65 -1.46 -4.08
C GLY A 88 -16.52 -2.43 -4.43
N LEU A 89 -15.54 -2.54 -3.53
CA LEU A 89 -14.42 -3.47 -3.68
C LEU A 89 -14.77 -4.78 -2.97
N GLU A 90 -14.99 -5.83 -3.72
CA GLU A 90 -15.22 -7.17 -3.16
C GLU A 90 -13.88 -7.84 -2.85
N VAL A 91 -13.74 -8.30 -1.61
CA VAL A 91 -12.57 -9.02 -1.14
C VAL A 91 -12.83 -10.52 -1.20
N GLY A 92 -12.11 -11.18 -2.07
CA GLY A 92 -12.20 -12.63 -2.26
C GLY A 92 -11.27 -13.41 -1.32
N PRO A 93 -10.98 -14.68 -1.67
CA PRO A 93 -10.11 -15.52 -0.86
C PRO A 93 -8.74 -14.90 -0.64
N GLY A 94 -8.24 -14.98 0.59
CA GLY A 94 -6.94 -14.49 0.98
C GLY A 94 -6.02 -15.62 1.42
N ARG A 95 -4.71 -15.33 1.32
CA ARG A 95 -3.69 -16.26 1.82
C ARG A 95 -2.48 -15.49 2.34
N GLN A 96 -1.88 -16.04 3.38
CA GLN A 96 -0.62 -15.56 3.92
C GLN A 96 0.54 -15.98 3.01
N ARG A 97 1.49 -15.07 2.82
CA ARG A 97 2.73 -15.32 2.09
C ARG A 97 3.92 -14.80 2.89
N PRO A 98 5.06 -15.51 2.87
CA PRO A 98 6.28 -14.95 3.43
C PRO A 98 6.76 -13.77 2.60
N LEU A 99 7.51 -12.86 3.23
CA LEU A 99 8.20 -11.82 2.49
C LEU A 99 9.29 -12.44 1.60
N MET A 100 9.35 -11.98 0.36
CA MET A 100 10.41 -12.36 -0.56
C MET A 100 11.56 -11.35 -0.45
N PRO A 101 12.81 -11.80 -0.32
CA PRO A 101 13.96 -10.90 -0.38
C PRO A 101 14.17 -10.41 -1.81
N TYR A 102 14.41 -9.11 -1.95
CA TYR A 102 14.76 -8.49 -3.24
C TYR A 102 16.03 -7.69 -3.09
N ALA A 103 16.84 -7.69 -4.13
CA ALA A 103 18.08 -6.91 -4.19
C ALA A 103 17.81 -5.40 -4.22
N THR A 104 16.67 -5.01 -4.74
CA THR A 104 16.23 -3.61 -4.82
C THR A 104 14.80 -3.49 -4.32
N VAL A 105 14.56 -2.52 -3.46
CA VAL A 105 13.22 -2.16 -2.98
C VAL A 105 12.90 -0.74 -3.41
N TYR A 106 11.62 -0.43 -3.56
CA TYR A 106 11.20 0.91 -3.95
C TYR A 106 9.94 1.34 -3.21
N SER A 107 9.73 2.63 -3.16
CA SER A 107 8.48 3.23 -2.73
C SER A 107 7.94 4.12 -3.85
N HIS A 108 6.65 4.04 -4.09
CA HIS A 108 6.00 4.87 -5.11
C HIS A 108 5.99 6.36 -4.75
N PHE A 109 5.95 6.63 -3.46
CA PHE A 109 5.85 8.00 -2.98
C PHE A 109 6.58 8.13 -1.66
N VAL A 110 7.50 9.10 -1.60
CA VAL A 110 8.24 9.45 -0.38
C VAL A 110 8.24 10.95 -0.23
N SER A 111 7.80 11.45 0.91
CA SER A 111 7.87 12.86 1.26
C SER A 111 8.84 13.05 2.42
N THR A 112 9.85 13.89 2.22
CA THR A 112 10.82 14.25 3.25
C THR A 112 10.72 15.71 3.67
N GLY A 113 9.81 16.48 3.05
CA GLY A 113 9.75 17.93 3.19
C GLY A 113 10.87 18.68 2.49
N ALA A 114 11.68 18.00 1.67
CA ALA A 114 12.76 18.61 0.92
C ALA A 114 12.24 19.45 -0.25
N GLU A 115 12.92 20.55 -0.57
CA GLU A 115 12.56 21.44 -1.66
C GLU A 115 13.24 21.09 -2.98
N ASP A 116 14.37 20.38 -2.93
CA ASP A 116 15.11 19.95 -4.10
C ASP A 116 15.60 18.50 -3.99
N GLU A 117 16.06 17.94 -5.11
CA GLU A 117 16.50 16.55 -5.20
C GLU A 117 17.72 16.26 -4.31
N ALA A 118 18.68 17.16 -4.25
CA ALA A 118 19.90 16.96 -3.45
C ALA A 118 19.57 16.90 -1.96
N GLU A 119 18.68 17.76 -1.49
CA GLU A 119 18.19 17.75 -0.12
C GLU A 119 17.34 16.49 0.16
N PHE A 120 16.48 16.12 -0.78
CA PHE A 120 15.69 14.89 -0.68
C PHE A 120 16.59 13.66 -0.51
N LEU A 121 17.59 13.49 -1.36
CA LEU A 121 18.53 12.37 -1.29
C LEU A 121 19.29 12.33 0.03
N ARG A 122 19.73 13.49 0.52
CA ARG A 122 20.41 13.61 1.79
C ARG A 122 19.54 13.16 2.96
N ARG A 123 18.29 13.64 3.00
CA ARG A 123 17.32 13.29 4.06
C ARG A 123 16.93 11.82 3.99
N ALA A 124 16.66 11.32 2.79
CA ALA A 124 16.31 9.91 2.59
C ALA A 124 17.48 8.98 2.96
N ALA A 125 18.71 9.32 2.57
CA ALA A 125 19.90 8.56 2.95
C ALA A 125 20.09 8.50 4.47
N ALA A 126 19.88 9.59 5.17
CA ALA A 126 19.97 9.63 6.63
C ALA A 126 18.92 8.71 7.29
N LEU A 127 17.70 8.67 6.76
CA LEU A 127 16.64 7.80 7.27
C LEU A 127 16.96 6.31 7.08
N VAL A 128 17.40 5.91 5.88
CA VAL A 128 17.72 4.51 5.61
C VAL A 128 18.97 4.06 6.36
N LYS A 129 19.94 4.94 6.56
CA LYS A 129 21.13 4.67 7.37
C LYS A 129 20.78 4.43 8.83
N ALA A 130 19.85 5.22 9.38
CA ALA A 130 19.37 5.06 10.74
C ALA A 130 18.74 3.68 10.97
N GLU A 131 18.14 3.09 9.92
CA GLU A 131 17.58 1.73 9.95
C GLU A 131 18.61 0.63 9.62
N GLY A 132 19.88 0.97 9.47
CA GLY A 132 20.94 0.02 9.15
C GLY A 132 20.92 -0.50 7.71
N LEU A 133 20.28 0.23 6.79
CA LEU A 133 20.17 -0.12 5.38
C LEU A 133 21.24 0.58 4.54
N PRO A 134 21.61 0.02 3.36
CA PRO A 134 22.52 0.69 2.43
C PRO A 134 21.96 2.01 1.94
N GLU A 135 22.81 3.02 1.85
CA GLU A 135 22.43 4.37 1.43
C GLU A 135 22.33 4.54 -0.10
N THR A 136 22.62 3.50 -0.87
CA THR A 136 22.55 3.54 -2.32
C THR A 136 21.10 3.65 -2.78
N MET A 137 20.75 4.76 -3.40
CA MET A 137 19.40 5.01 -3.88
C MET A 137 19.39 5.89 -5.12
N ILE A 138 18.29 5.80 -5.85
CA ILE A 138 17.99 6.67 -6.97
C ILE A 138 16.60 7.26 -6.79
N THR A 139 16.40 8.48 -7.25
CA THR A 139 15.09 9.13 -7.27
C THR A 139 14.36 8.85 -8.57
N GLY A 140 13.03 8.80 -8.48
CA GLY A 140 12.14 8.88 -9.62
C GLY A 140 11.72 10.33 -9.91
N LYS A 141 10.54 10.50 -10.49
CA LYS A 141 9.99 11.83 -10.77
C LYS A 141 9.47 12.50 -9.51
N ALA A 142 9.70 13.81 -9.41
CA ALA A 142 9.06 14.62 -8.40
C ALA A 142 7.59 14.87 -8.76
N HIS A 143 6.72 14.79 -7.76
CA HIS A 143 5.30 15.09 -7.88
C HIS A 143 4.89 16.07 -6.77
N ALA A 144 3.98 16.99 -7.10
CA ALA A 144 3.31 17.78 -6.07
C ALA A 144 2.34 16.87 -5.30
N ALA A 145 2.47 16.85 -3.97
CA ALA A 145 1.54 16.12 -3.12
C ALA A 145 0.31 17.00 -2.84
N SER A 146 -0.88 16.49 -3.12
CA SER A 146 -2.09 17.08 -2.56
C SER A 146 -2.35 16.42 -1.20
N THR A 147 -2.38 17.24 -0.16
CA THR A 147 -2.81 16.77 1.15
C THR A 147 -4.34 16.64 1.10
N PRO A 148 -4.93 15.52 1.47
CA PRO A 148 -6.39 15.44 1.63
C PRO A 148 -6.80 16.42 2.74
N GLU A 149 -7.77 17.28 2.46
CA GLU A 149 -8.42 18.10 3.48
C GLU A 149 -9.29 17.24 4.41
#